data_bf48003cdd11dc62208a2dd7224305a3
#
_entry.id   bf48003cdd11dc62208a2dd7224305a3
#
_cell.length_a   1.000
_cell.length_b   1.000
_cell.length_c   1.000
_cell.angle_alpha   90.00
_cell.angle_beta   90.00
_cell.angle_gamma   90.00
#
_symmetry.space_group_name_H-M   'P 1'
#
loop_
_entity.id
_entity.type
_entity.pdbx_description
1 polymer ?
#
loop_
_entity_poly.entity_id
_entity_poly.type
_entity_poly.pdbx_seq_one_letter_code
_entity_poly.pdbx_strand_id
1 'polypeptide(L)'
;MKLIVVDCQNDFCEGGSLAVNGANKAIENIVDFVNKNIDKIESIHYTLDWHPWNHCSFKEKGGQWPRHCVKHTVGACLHPSLEKTNPLITIYEVHCL
;
A
#
# COMPACT_ATOMS: atom_id res chain seq x y z
N MET A 1 14.96 -3.19 14.28
CA MET A 1 13.56 -2.69 14.38
C MET A 1 12.66 -3.43 13.43
N LYS A 2 11.40 -3.47 13.72
CA LYS A 2 10.37 -3.96 12.80
C LYS A 2 9.63 -2.75 12.24
N LEU A 3 9.44 -2.70 10.92
CA LEU A 3 8.79 -1.58 10.24
C LEU A 3 7.43 -2.02 9.72
N ILE A 4 6.42 -1.19 9.93
CA ILE A 4 5.09 -1.41 9.37
C ILE A 4 4.80 -0.29 8.38
N VAL A 5 4.51 -0.66 7.13
CA VAL A 5 4.18 0.25 6.05
C VAL A 5 2.73 0.02 5.66
N VAL A 6 1.90 1.04 5.88
CA VAL A 6 0.44 0.90 5.82
C VAL A 6 -0.10 1.36 4.48
N ASP A 7 -0.69 0.43 3.73
CA ASP A 7 -1.51 0.69 2.54
C ASP A 7 -0.87 1.58 1.46
N CYS A 8 0.41 1.37 1.20
CA CYS A 8 1.12 2.10 0.15
C CYS A 8 0.91 1.47 -1.22
N GLN A 9 -0.34 1.39 -1.62
CA GLN A 9 -0.81 0.73 -2.84
C GLN A 9 -1.04 1.74 -3.96
N ASN A 10 -1.01 1.26 -5.21
CA ASN A 10 -1.13 2.11 -6.38
C ASN A 10 -2.39 2.97 -6.39
N ASP A 11 -3.53 2.45 -5.94
CA ASP A 11 -4.78 3.22 -5.95
C ASP A 11 -4.77 4.42 -5.01
N PHE A 12 -3.92 4.42 -4.00
CA PHE A 12 -3.75 5.55 -3.09
C PHE A 12 -2.66 6.54 -3.54
N CYS A 13 -1.96 6.23 -4.60
CA CYS A 13 -0.89 7.06 -5.15
C CYS A 13 -1.39 7.90 -6.33
N GLU A 14 -0.53 8.79 -6.85
CA GLU A 14 -0.88 9.62 -8.01
C GLU A 14 -1.35 8.76 -9.19
N GLY A 15 -2.45 9.16 -9.80
CA GLY A 15 -3.06 8.43 -10.90
C GLY A 15 -3.96 7.27 -10.46
N GLY A 16 -4.01 6.95 -9.19
CA GLY A 16 -4.87 5.91 -8.65
C GLY A 16 -6.32 6.38 -8.46
N SER A 17 -7.23 5.43 -8.25
CA SER A 17 -8.66 5.72 -8.16
C SER A 17 -9.05 6.45 -6.88
N LEU A 18 -8.25 6.36 -5.84
CA LEU A 18 -8.47 7.05 -4.56
C LEU A 18 -7.17 7.71 -4.09
N ALA A 19 -6.58 8.50 -4.97
CA ALA A 19 -5.27 9.12 -4.74
C ALA A 19 -5.27 10.03 -3.50
N VAL A 20 -4.23 9.88 -2.70
CA VAL A 20 -3.97 10.72 -1.54
C VAL A 20 -2.92 11.76 -1.94
N ASN A 21 -3.20 13.03 -1.68
CA ASN A 21 -2.26 14.11 -1.98
C ASN A 21 -0.96 13.91 -1.21
N GLY A 22 0.16 13.95 -1.93
CA GLY A 22 1.49 13.77 -1.33
C GLY A 22 1.91 12.32 -1.12
N ALA A 23 1.11 11.34 -1.57
CA ALA A 23 1.42 9.92 -1.37
C ALA A 23 2.75 9.52 -2.00
N ASN A 24 3.05 9.97 -3.21
CA ASN A 24 4.29 9.61 -3.89
C ASN A 24 5.51 10.12 -3.13
N LYS A 25 5.42 11.34 -2.59
CA LYS A 25 6.50 11.89 -1.76
C LYS A 25 6.69 11.10 -0.46
N ALA A 26 5.60 10.69 0.16
CA ALA A 26 5.66 9.84 1.35
C ALA A 26 6.36 8.50 1.04
N ILE A 27 6.08 7.90 -0.11
CA ILE A 27 6.73 6.66 -0.54
C ILE A 27 8.22 6.88 -0.77
N GLU A 28 8.62 7.96 -1.41
CA GLU A 28 10.04 8.30 -1.55
C GLU A 28 10.74 8.38 -0.18
N ASN A 29 10.09 9.01 0.78
CA ASN A 29 10.63 9.12 2.13
C ASN A 29 10.73 7.76 2.83
N ILE A 30 9.78 6.88 2.60
CA ILE A 30 9.83 5.51 3.14
C ILE A 30 11.00 4.74 2.53
N VAL A 31 11.18 4.81 1.22
CA VAL A 31 12.29 4.14 0.53
C VAL A 31 13.63 4.65 1.08
N ASP A 32 13.78 5.97 1.23
CA ASP A 32 14.99 6.54 1.78
C ASP A 32 15.25 6.06 3.22
N PHE A 33 14.22 6.03 4.05
CA PHE A 33 14.33 5.55 5.42
C PHE A 33 14.78 4.08 5.45
N VAL A 34 14.18 3.23 4.64
CA VAL A 34 14.53 1.82 4.56
C VAL A 34 15.99 1.66 4.14
N ASN A 35 16.40 2.36 3.08
CA ASN A 35 17.77 2.25 2.57
C ASN A 35 18.80 2.72 3.58
N LYS A 36 18.51 3.78 4.34
CA LYS A 36 19.42 4.31 5.36
C LYS A 36 19.49 3.45 6.61
N ASN A 37 18.49 2.64 6.88
CA ASN A 37 18.37 1.87 8.10
C ASN A 37 18.34 0.36 7.86
N ILE A 38 18.73 -0.09 6.69
CA ILE A 38 18.62 -1.49 6.30
C ILE A 38 19.27 -2.44 7.30
N ASP A 39 20.38 -2.05 7.89
CA ASP A 39 21.12 -2.84 8.88
C ASP A 39 20.38 -2.96 10.23
N LYS A 40 19.43 -2.06 10.48
CA LYS A 40 18.67 -2.01 11.72
C LYS A 40 17.27 -2.59 11.60
N ILE A 41 16.82 -2.90 10.38
CA ILE A 41 15.48 -3.40 10.11
C ILE A 41 15.52 -4.92 10.08
N GLU A 42 14.82 -5.55 11.02
CA GLU A 42 14.68 -7.01 11.07
C GLU A 42 13.68 -7.51 10.04
N SER A 43 12.56 -6.78 9.91
CA SER A 43 11.47 -7.15 9.00
C SER A 43 10.65 -5.93 8.62
N ILE A 44 10.01 -6.01 7.45
CA ILE A 44 9.04 -5.02 7.00
C ILE A 44 7.71 -5.72 6.79
N HIS A 45 6.66 -5.16 7.39
CA HIS A 45 5.28 -5.61 7.23
C HIS A 45 4.54 -4.59 6.37
N TYR A 46 4.07 -5.01 5.20
CA TYR A 46 3.24 -4.18 4.33
C TYR A 46 1.78 -4.56 4.54
N THR A 47 0.97 -3.60 4.96
CA THR A 47 -0.48 -3.83 5.00
C THR A 47 -1.09 -3.44 3.66
N LEU A 48 -2.09 -4.17 3.23
CA LEU A 48 -2.76 -3.98 1.95
C LEU A 48 -4.26 -4.00 2.16
N ASP A 49 -4.91 -2.91 1.79
CA ASP A 49 -6.37 -2.88 1.66
C ASP A 49 -6.76 -3.80 0.50
N TRP A 50 -7.75 -4.67 0.68
CA TRP A 50 -7.99 -5.78 -0.24
C TRP A 50 -9.47 -6.09 -0.33
N HIS A 51 -10.15 -5.45 -1.27
CA HIS A 51 -11.61 -5.50 -1.36
C HIS A 51 -12.11 -6.39 -2.50
N PRO A 52 -13.26 -7.08 -2.33
CA PRO A 52 -13.96 -7.67 -3.46
C PRO A 52 -14.52 -6.56 -4.36
N TRP A 53 -14.77 -6.88 -5.63
CA TRP A 53 -15.30 -5.93 -6.61
C TRP A 53 -16.60 -5.26 -6.15
N ASN A 54 -17.41 -5.95 -5.38
CA ASN A 54 -18.71 -5.51 -4.90
C ASN A 54 -18.72 -5.08 -3.43
N HIS A 55 -17.58 -4.61 -2.92
CA HIS A 55 -17.48 -4.20 -1.52
C HIS A 55 -18.48 -3.09 -1.18
N CYS A 56 -19.06 -3.17 0.03
CA CYS A 56 -20.09 -2.23 0.48
C CYS A 56 -19.61 -0.79 0.62
N SER A 57 -18.31 -0.55 0.73
CA SER A 57 -17.74 0.81 0.82
C SER A 57 -17.79 1.55 -0.52
N PHE A 58 -18.00 0.86 -1.62
CA PHE A 58 -17.99 1.47 -2.94
C PHE A 58 -19.31 2.18 -3.26
N LYS A 59 -19.23 3.32 -3.96
CA LYS A 59 -20.40 4.13 -4.32
C LYS A 59 -21.50 3.35 -5.02
N GLU A 60 -21.11 2.40 -5.88
CA GLU A 60 -22.05 1.57 -6.64
C GLU A 60 -22.81 0.58 -5.75
N LYS A 61 -22.34 0.39 -4.51
CA LYS A 61 -22.99 -0.47 -3.52
C LYS A 61 -23.50 0.33 -2.32
N GLY A 62 -23.66 1.65 -2.49
CA GLY A 62 -24.19 2.55 -1.45
C GLY A 62 -23.15 3.12 -0.50
N GLY A 63 -21.87 2.88 -0.75
CA GLY A 63 -20.77 3.41 0.06
C GLY A 63 -20.33 4.80 -0.38
N GLN A 64 -19.25 5.28 0.23
CA GLN A 64 -18.73 6.64 0.01
C GLN A 64 -17.58 6.71 -0.99
N TRP A 65 -16.95 5.59 -1.32
CA TRP A 65 -15.69 5.58 -2.02
C TRP A 65 -15.80 5.05 -3.46
N PRO A 66 -14.97 5.54 -4.38
CA PRO A 66 -14.82 4.88 -5.68
C PRO A 66 -14.21 3.49 -5.48
N ARG A 67 -14.32 2.62 -6.48
CA ARG A 67 -13.62 1.34 -6.42
C ARG A 67 -12.13 1.57 -6.28
N HIS A 68 -11.53 0.89 -5.32
CA HIS A 68 -10.11 0.96 -5.05
C HIS A 68 -9.63 -0.33 -4.39
N CYS A 69 -8.38 -0.65 -4.57
CA CYS A 69 -7.73 -1.80 -3.94
C CYS A 69 -8.55 -3.10 -4.11
N VAL A 70 -9.09 -3.29 -5.31
CA VAL A 70 -9.84 -4.51 -5.63
C VAL A 70 -8.88 -5.67 -5.77
N LYS A 71 -9.23 -6.80 -5.16
CA LYS A 71 -8.44 -8.03 -5.18
C LYS A 71 -7.94 -8.33 -6.58
N HIS A 72 -6.66 -8.70 -6.68
CA HIS A 72 -5.99 -9.14 -7.92
C HIS A 72 -5.88 -8.07 -9.00
N THR A 73 -6.06 -6.78 -8.67
CA THR A 73 -5.83 -5.69 -9.63
C THR A 73 -4.49 -5.01 -9.38
N VAL A 74 -3.98 -4.32 -10.41
CA VAL A 74 -2.76 -3.50 -10.29
C VAL A 74 -2.96 -2.40 -9.25
N GLY A 75 -4.17 -1.84 -9.16
CA GLY A 75 -4.48 -0.81 -8.17
C GLY A 75 -4.28 -1.26 -6.72
N ALA A 76 -4.51 -2.54 -6.45
CA ALA A 76 -4.30 -3.12 -5.13
C ALA A 76 -2.85 -3.47 -4.83
N CYS A 77 -1.98 -3.46 -5.84
CA CYS A 77 -0.57 -3.80 -5.66
C CYS A 77 0.18 -2.70 -4.90
N LEU A 78 1.20 -3.12 -4.19
CA LEU A 78 2.14 -2.21 -3.55
C LEU A 78 2.82 -1.32 -4.60
N HIS A 79 3.09 -0.07 -4.26
CA HIS A 79 3.80 0.84 -5.17
C HIS A 79 5.15 0.22 -5.58
N PRO A 80 5.50 0.25 -6.88
CA PRO A 80 6.71 -0.43 -7.38
C PRO A 80 8.01 -0.02 -6.70
N SER A 81 8.12 1.22 -6.26
CA SER A 81 9.32 1.70 -5.57
C SER A 81 9.58 0.97 -4.25
N LEU A 82 8.54 0.51 -3.58
CA LEU A 82 8.65 -0.25 -2.34
C LEU A 82 9.02 -1.71 -2.58
N GLU A 83 8.62 -2.27 -3.71
CA GLU A 83 8.99 -3.64 -4.08
C GLU A 83 10.49 -3.79 -4.36
N LYS A 84 11.16 -2.68 -4.63
CA LYS A 84 12.61 -2.65 -4.88
C LYS A 84 13.43 -2.56 -3.61
N THR A 85 12.81 -2.25 -2.47
CA THR A 85 13.50 -2.30 -1.19
C THR A 85 13.76 -3.76 -0.85
N ASN A 86 14.92 -4.06 -0.31
CA ASN A 86 15.35 -5.44 -0.10
C ASN A 86 15.61 -5.72 1.38
N PRO A 87 14.57 -5.85 2.19
CA PRO A 87 14.72 -6.26 3.58
C PRO A 87 14.96 -7.76 3.67
N LEU A 88 15.56 -8.20 4.77
CA LEU A 88 15.83 -9.61 5.02
C LEU A 88 14.53 -10.43 5.14
N ILE A 89 13.48 -9.85 5.74
CA ILE A 89 12.18 -10.51 5.88
C ILE A 89 11.10 -9.51 5.48
N THR A 90 10.27 -9.90 4.51
CA THR A 90 9.13 -9.11 4.06
C THR A 90 7.84 -9.90 4.31
N ILE A 91 6.88 -9.26 4.95
CA ILE A 91 5.57 -9.86 5.26
C ILE A 91 4.47 -8.98 4.67
N TYR A 92 3.53 -9.59 3.97
CA TYR A 92 2.36 -8.91 3.42
C TYR A 92 1.13 -9.32 4.20
N GLU A 93 0.37 -8.34 4.68
CA GLU A 93 -0.87 -8.57 5.43
C GLU A 93 -2.03 -7.87 4.73
N VAL A 94 -3.04 -8.62 4.34
CA VAL A 94 -4.22 -8.09 3.68
C VAL A 94 -5.35 -7.88 4.68
N HIS A 95 -6.16 -6.85 4.45
CA HIS A 95 -7.31 -6.57 5.28
C HIS A 95 -8.47 -6.03 4.43
N CYS A 96 -9.69 -6.26 4.90
CA CYS A 96 -10.91 -5.75 4.27
C CYS A 96 -11.86 -5.30 5.38
N LEU A 97 -12.02 -3.99 5.51
CA LEU A 97 -12.85 -3.37 6.54
C LEU A 97 -14.24 -2.99 6.02
#